data_8008d16a503652982b3f3fc722129f67
#
_entry.id   8008d16a503652982b3f3fc722129f67
#
_cell.length_a   1.000
_cell.length_b   1.000
_cell.length_c   1.000
_cell.angle_alpha   90.00
_cell.angle_beta   90.00
_cell.angle_gamma   90.00
#
_symmetry.space_group_name_H-M   'P 1'
#
loop_
_entity.id
_entity.type
_entity.pdbx_description
1 polymer ?
#
loop_
_entity_poly.entity_id
_entity_poly.type
_entity_poly.pdbx_seq_one_letter_code
_entity_poly.pdbx_strand_id
1 'polypeptide(L)'
;VDVQNIYYTTKQIFNSNFDYNKFWKKITYDREVVTAFAYTTNRNDTKQIQFQNILRAIGFQVKLKPYISRADGSSKGDWDVGITIDILDYAPKSDIVVLASGDGDFDLLIQKIINKNNVLTEVYGVGQLTANSLKHSSTKFYEINKDLLLK
;
A
#
# COMPACT_ATOMS: atom_id res chain seq x y z
N VAL A 1 -2.99 -0.23 -0.89
CA VAL A 1 -2.04 0.40 0.05
C VAL A 1 -1.82 -0.50 1.25
N ASP A 2 -0.57 -0.80 1.54
CA ASP A 2 -0.12 -1.45 2.76
C ASP A 2 0.00 -0.36 3.85
N VAL A 3 -1.10 -0.11 4.55
CA VAL A 3 -1.23 1.04 5.45
C VAL A 3 -0.18 1.01 6.57
N GLN A 4 0.07 -0.17 7.13
CA GLN A 4 1.02 -0.30 8.24
C GLN A 4 2.45 0.04 7.80
N ASN A 5 2.89 -0.49 6.67
CA ASN A 5 4.23 -0.19 6.13
C ASN A 5 4.38 1.30 5.85
N ILE A 6 3.40 1.91 5.18
CA ILE A 6 3.42 3.34 4.85
C ILE A 6 3.43 4.20 6.12
N TYR A 7 2.63 3.84 7.12
CA TYR A 7 2.60 4.56 8.40
C TYR A 7 3.98 4.56 9.08
N TYR A 8 4.59 3.39 9.26
CA TYR A 8 5.86 3.29 9.97
C TYR A 8 7.01 3.93 9.19
N THR A 9 7.05 3.76 7.89
CA THR A 9 8.16 4.29 7.08
C THR A 9 8.10 5.82 6.97
N THR A 10 6.92 6.41 6.79
CA THR A 10 6.78 7.86 6.75
C THR A 10 7.04 8.51 8.11
N LYS A 11 6.62 7.86 9.20
CA LYS A 11 6.93 8.34 10.55
C LYS A 11 8.42 8.28 10.85
N GLN A 12 9.07 7.20 10.50
CA GLN A 12 10.50 7.01 10.79
C GLN A 12 11.38 8.04 10.08
N ILE A 13 11.13 8.28 8.79
CA ILE A 13 12.00 9.13 7.98
C ILE A 13 11.57 10.60 8.02
N PHE A 14 10.28 10.88 8.00
CA PHE A 14 9.76 12.25 7.86
C PHE A 14 9.08 12.78 9.11
N ASN A 15 8.81 11.93 10.09
CA ASN A 15 7.99 12.27 11.26
C ASN A 15 6.63 12.90 10.86
N SER A 16 6.04 12.40 9.80
CA SER A 16 4.80 12.89 9.21
C SER A 16 3.91 11.74 8.79
N ASN A 17 2.64 12.04 8.59
CA ASN A 17 1.68 11.09 8.06
C ASN A 17 1.55 11.22 6.54
N PHE A 18 1.22 10.11 5.90
CA PHE A 18 0.96 10.08 4.48
C PHE A 18 -0.35 10.79 4.14
N ASP A 19 -0.36 11.58 3.07
CA ASP A 19 -1.55 12.27 2.59
C ASP A 19 -2.28 11.42 1.56
N TYR A 20 -3.28 10.67 2.01
CA TYR A 20 -4.04 9.76 1.15
C TYR A 20 -4.87 10.49 0.10
N ASN A 21 -5.31 11.72 0.37
CA ASN A 21 -6.04 12.53 -0.62
C ASN A 21 -5.14 12.90 -1.80
N LYS A 22 -3.95 13.39 -1.52
CA LYS A 22 -2.97 13.73 -2.57
C LYS A 22 -2.54 12.50 -3.35
N PHE A 23 -2.31 11.41 -2.64
CA PHE A 23 -1.95 10.14 -3.28
C PHE A 23 -3.05 9.66 -4.22
N TRP A 24 -4.29 9.65 -3.76
CA TRP A 24 -5.44 9.27 -4.58
C TRP A 24 -5.53 10.11 -5.86
N LYS A 25 -5.45 11.42 -5.73
CA LYS A 25 -5.48 12.34 -6.88
C LYS A 25 -4.38 12.03 -7.88
N LYS A 26 -3.18 11.73 -7.39
CA LYS A 26 -2.03 11.46 -8.24
C LYS A 26 -2.17 10.15 -9.01
N ILE A 27 -2.57 9.07 -8.33
CA ILE A 27 -2.62 7.74 -8.94
C ILE A 27 -3.85 7.52 -9.81
N THR A 28 -4.92 8.30 -9.60
CA THR A 28 -6.16 8.17 -10.37
C THR A 28 -6.29 9.20 -11.50
N TYR A 29 -5.33 10.12 -11.61
CA TYR A 29 -5.37 11.16 -12.64
C TYR A 29 -5.42 10.55 -14.03
N ASP A 30 -6.47 10.93 -14.80
CA ASP A 30 -6.70 10.44 -16.17
C ASP A 30 -6.75 8.91 -16.27
N ARG A 31 -7.25 8.26 -15.23
CA ARG A 31 -7.38 6.80 -15.15
C ARG A 31 -8.74 6.39 -14.62
N GLU A 32 -9.24 5.27 -15.13
CA GLU A 32 -10.42 4.61 -14.58
C GLU A 32 -9.99 3.62 -13.49
N VAL A 33 -10.59 3.74 -12.30
CA VAL A 33 -10.25 2.88 -11.16
C VAL A 33 -11.05 1.58 -11.26
N VAL A 34 -10.34 0.46 -11.43
CA VAL A 34 -10.96 -0.86 -11.39
C VAL A 34 -11.34 -1.20 -9.94
N THR A 35 -10.38 -1.07 -9.04
CA THR A 35 -10.60 -1.24 -7.60
C THR A 35 -9.44 -0.57 -6.84
N ALA A 36 -9.68 -0.26 -5.57
CA ALA A 36 -8.65 0.31 -4.72
C ALA A 36 -8.84 -0.19 -3.29
N PHE A 37 -7.80 -0.79 -2.73
CA PHE A 37 -7.83 -1.36 -1.39
C PHE A 37 -6.83 -0.67 -0.47
N ALA A 38 -7.25 -0.44 0.76
CA ALA A 38 -6.37 -0.06 1.86
C ALA A 38 -6.45 -1.14 2.94
N TYR A 39 -5.30 -1.72 3.26
CA TYR A 39 -5.21 -2.86 4.18
C TYR A 39 -4.68 -2.37 5.53
N THR A 40 -5.47 -2.56 6.57
CA THR A 40 -5.10 -2.10 7.90
C THR A 40 -5.57 -3.10 8.98
N THR A 41 -5.16 -2.87 10.22
CA THR A 41 -5.57 -3.69 11.35
C THR A 41 -6.67 -2.98 12.13
N ASN A 42 -7.59 -3.78 12.70
CA ASN A 42 -8.67 -3.26 13.52
C ASN A 42 -8.25 -3.26 14.99
N ARG A 43 -8.07 -2.06 15.55
CA ARG A 43 -7.72 -1.87 16.98
C ARG A 43 -8.87 -1.36 17.82
N ASN A 44 -10.06 -1.19 17.23
CA ASN A 44 -11.29 -0.76 17.91
C ASN A 44 -11.19 0.58 18.65
N ASP A 45 -10.28 1.46 18.27
CA ASP A 45 -10.24 2.80 18.86
C ASP A 45 -10.88 3.84 17.92
N THR A 46 -11.34 4.94 18.49
CA THR A 46 -12.08 5.98 17.77
C THR A 46 -11.25 6.61 16.66
N LYS A 47 -9.96 6.84 16.89
CA LYS A 47 -9.07 7.43 15.88
C LYS A 47 -8.89 6.52 14.67
N GLN A 48 -8.78 5.22 14.91
CA GLN A 48 -8.67 4.23 13.84
C GLN A 48 -9.95 4.18 13.01
N ILE A 49 -11.11 4.21 13.66
CA ILE A 49 -12.40 4.23 12.96
C ILE A 49 -12.54 5.49 12.11
N GLN A 50 -12.17 6.64 12.61
CA GLN A 50 -12.18 7.91 11.87
C GLN A 50 -11.26 7.84 10.67
N PHE A 51 -10.06 7.30 10.82
CA PHE A 51 -9.11 7.12 9.73
C PHE A 51 -9.67 6.20 8.64
N GLN A 52 -10.26 5.07 9.03
CA GLN A 52 -10.90 4.15 8.09
C GLN A 52 -12.02 4.84 7.30
N ASN A 53 -12.82 5.67 7.96
CA ASN A 53 -13.89 6.40 7.31
C ASN A 53 -13.36 7.45 6.34
N ILE A 54 -12.23 8.09 6.64
CA ILE A 54 -11.55 9.00 5.73
C ILE A 54 -11.10 8.25 4.48
N LEU A 55 -10.49 7.07 4.62
CA LEU A 55 -10.07 6.25 3.49
C LEU A 55 -11.25 5.85 2.60
N ARG A 56 -12.36 5.46 3.21
CA ARG A 56 -13.59 5.12 2.47
C ARG A 56 -14.15 6.32 1.72
N ALA A 57 -14.15 7.49 2.34
CA ALA A 57 -14.64 8.72 1.71
C ALA A 57 -13.77 9.14 0.51
N ILE A 58 -12.47 8.86 0.55
CA ILE A 58 -11.56 9.11 -0.58
C ILE A 58 -11.87 8.20 -1.75
N GLY A 59 -12.20 6.93 -1.50
CA GLY A 59 -12.52 5.95 -2.53
C GLY A 59 -11.95 4.55 -2.29
N PHE A 60 -11.22 4.34 -1.22
CA PHE A 60 -10.66 3.03 -0.91
C PHE A 60 -11.70 2.10 -0.28
N GLN A 61 -11.64 0.82 -0.65
CA GLN A 61 -12.23 -0.24 0.13
C GLN A 61 -11.25 -0.60 1.25
N VAL A 62 -11.69 -0.47 2.49
CA VAL A 62 -10.84 -0.76 3.65
C VAL A 62 -10.99 -2.22 4.04
N LYS A 63 -9.88 -2.95 4.03
CA LYS A 63 -9.82 -4.33 4.50
C LYS A 63 -9.21 -4.36 5.90
N LEU A 64 -9.91 -4.98 6.82
CA LEU A 64 -9.54 -5.02 8.23
C LEU A 64 -9.18 -6.42 8.65
N LYS A 65 -8.18 -6.51 9.53
CA LYS A 65 -7.71 -7.74 10.14
C LYS A 65 -7.55 -7.49 11.63
N PRO A 66 -7.97 -8.41 12.51
CA PRO A 66 -7.75 -8.23 13.93
C PRO A 66 -6.26 -8.10 14.24
N TYR A 67 -5.93 -7.19 15.15
CA TYR A 67 -4.58 -7.10 15.67
C TYR A 67 -4.38 -8.20 16.71
N ILE A 68 -3.43 -9.10 16.48
CA ILE A 68 -3.13 -10.22 17.37
C ILE A 68 -1.73 -10.04 17.94
N SER A 69 -1.66 -9.92 19.28
CA SER A 69 -0.40 -9.94 20.02
C SER A 69 -0.11 -11.37 20.45
N ARG A 70 1.09 -11.86 20.13
CA ARG A 70 1.50 -13.22 20.51
C ARG A 70 2.22 -13.23 21.85
N ALA A 71 2.23 -14.40 22.52
CA ALA A 71 2.85 -14.59 23.83
C ALA A 71 4.37 -14.33 23.83
N ASP A 72 5.05 -14.47 22.69
CA ASP A 72 6.48 -14.20 22.53
C ASP A 72 6.81 -12.73 22.30
N GLY A 73 5.81 -11.83 22.35
CA GLY A 73 5.97 -10.40 22.11
C GLY A 73 5.84 -10.00 20.64
N SER A 74 5.73 -10.95 19.72
CA SER A 74 5.49 -10.64 18.31
C SER A 74 4.02 -10.29 18.07
N SER A 75 3.75 -9.57 16.97
CA SER A 75 2.38 -9.26 16.55
C SER A 75 2.16 -9.81 15.14
N LYS A 76 0.93 -10.23 14.88
CA LYS A 76 0.52 -10.66 13.55
C LYS A 76 -0.51 -9.67 13.01
N GLY A 77 -0.07 -8.80 12.15
CA GLY A 77 -0.94 -7.76 11.59
C GLY A 77 -0.62 -7.40 10.16
N ASP A 78 0.36 -8.08 9.54
CA ASP A 78 0.66 -7.81 8.15
C ASP A 78 -0.40 -8.42 7.21
N TRP A 79 -0.51 -7.79 6.04
CA TRP A 79 -1.45 -8.17 5.01
C TRP A 79 -0.78 -8.77 3.78
N ASP A 80 0.46 -9.25 3.89
CA ASP A 80 1.26 -9.65 2.72
C ASP A 80 0.53 -10.69 1.87
N VAL A 81 -0.03 -11.71 2.49
CA VAL A 81 -0.78 -12.75 1.76
C VAL A 81 -2.07 -12.18 1.16
N GLY A 82 -2.81 -11.38 1.91
CA GLY A 82 -4.06 -10.77 1.43
C GLY A 82 -3.83 -9.81 0.27
N ILE A 83 -2.81 -8.98 0.37
CA ILE A 83 -2.41 -8.08 -0.73
C ILE A 83 -2.03 -8.89 -1.96
N THR A 84 -1.24 -9.94 -1.79
CA THR A 84 -0.81 -10.82 -2.88
C THR A 84 -2.00 -11.45 -3.60
N ILE A 85 -2.95 -12.00 -2.84
CA ILE A 85 -4.15 -12.63 -3.40
C ILE A 85 -4.96 -11.62 -4.22
N ASP A 86 -5.21 -10.44 -3.67
CA ASP A 86 -6.01 -9.42 -4.34
C ASP A 86 -5.32 -8.89 -5.60
N ILE A 87 -4.02 -8.68 -5.55
CA ILE A 87 -3.27 -8.24 -6.74
C ILE A 87 -3.33 -9.30 -7.83
N LEU A 88 -3.16 -10.58 -7.49
CA LEU A 88 -3.26 -11.68 -8.46
C LEU A 88 -4.66 -11.75 -9.08
N ASP A 89 -5.70 -11.49 -8.30
CA ASP A 89 -7.08 -11.53 -8.78
C ASP A 89 -7.41 -10.38 -9.73
N TYR A 90 -6.89 -9.18 -9.47
CA TYR A 90 -7.25 -7.98 -10.23
C TYR A 90 -6.25 -7.59 -11.32
N ALA A 91 -5.02 -8.10 -11.29
CA ALA A 91 -4.05 -7.80 -12.34
C ALA A 91 -4.55 -8.15 -13.75
N PRO A 92 -5.25 -9.30 -13.97
CA PRO A 92 -5.78 -9.62 -15.29
C PRO A 92 -6.82 -8.64 -15.82
N LYS A 93 -7.43 -7.85 -14.95
CA LYS A 93 -8.48 -6.87 -15.28
C LYS A 93 -7.96 -5.45 -15.33
N SER A 94 -6.66 -5.25 -15.18
CA SER A 94 -6.05 -3.92 -15.03
C SER A 94 -4.97 -3.70 -16.06
N ASP A 95 -4.76 -2.44 -16.44
CA ASP A 95 -3.62 -2.03 -17.25
C ASP A 95 -2.43 -1.65 -16.39
N ILE A 96 -2.72 -1.07 -15.22
CA ILE A 96 -1.72 -0.58 -14.28
C ILE A 96 -2.10 -1.07 -12.87
N VAL A 97 -1.11 -1.61 -12.15
CA VAL A 97 -1.25 -1.95 -10.73
C VAL A 97 -0.36 -1.02 -9.92
N VAL A 98 -0.95 -0.33 -8.96
CA VAL A 98 -0.23 0.58 -8.05
C VAL A 98 -0.13 -0.07 -6.68
N LEU A 99 1.08 -0.22 -6.17
CA LEU A 99 1.34 -0.76 -4.83
C LEU A 99 2.06 0.31 -4.01
N ALA A 100 1.47 0.68 -2.88
CA ALA A 100 2.12 1.54 -1.89
C ALA A 100 2.62 0.68 -0.74
N SER A 101 3.88 0.32 -0.78
CA SER A 101 4.62 -0.45 0.23
C SER A 101 6.10 -0.47 -0.10
N GLY A 102 6.94 -0.55 0.92
CA GLY A 102 8.39 -0.75 0.75
C GLY A 102 8.85 -2.19 1.02
N ASP A 103 7.93 -3.11 1.26
CA ASP A 103 8.25 -4.48 1.64
C ASP A 103 8.77 -5.28 0.45
N GLY A 104 10.02 -5.74 0.56
CA GLY A 104 10.68 -6.52 -0.49
C GLY A 104 10.05 -7.87 -0.76
N ASP A 105 9.25 -8.39 0.15
CA ASP A 105 8.54 -9.66 -0.06
C ASP A 105 7.58 -9.60 -1.24
N PHE A 106 7.20 -8.41 -1.70
CA PHE A 106 6.35 -8.25 -2.88
C PHE A 106 7.09 -8.29 -4.22
N ASP A 107 8.41 -8.41 -4.23
CA ASP A 107 9.20 -8.38 -5.46
C ASP A 107 8.80 -9.49 -6.44
N LEU A 108 8.63 -10.71 -5.94
CA LEU A 108 8.20 -11.86 -6.77
C LEU A 108 6.79 -11.68 -7.33
N LEU A 109 5.90 -11.09 -6.54
CA LEU A 109 4.54 -10.79 -6.97
C LEU A 109 4.55 -9.80 -8.14
N ILE A 110 5.33 -8.73 -8.01
CA ILE A 110 5.45 -7.71 -9.07
C ILE A 110 5.99 -8.34 -10.36
N GLN A 111 7.05 -9.14 -10.26
CA GLN A 111 7.61 -9.84 -11.41
C GLN A 111 6.57 -10.75 -12.08
N LYS A 112 5.81 -11.49 -11.27
CA LYS A 112 4.81 -12.43 -11.78
C LYS A 112 3.72 -11.72 -12.58
N ILE A 113 3.16 -10.64 -12.07
CA ILE A 113 2.06 -9.95 -12.76
C ILE A 113 2.55 -9.23 -14.02
N ILE A 114 3.76 -8.70 -14.02
CA ILE A 114 4.36 -8.13 -15.23
C ILE A 114 4.50 -9.21 -16.31
N ASN A 115 5.05 -10.36 -15.96
CA ASN A 115 5.32 -11.43 -16.93
C ASN A 115 4.05 -12.14 -17.39
N LYS A 116 3.11 -12.39 -16.46
CA LYS A 116 1.90 -13.17 -16.78
C LYS A 116 0.79 -12.30 -17.38
N ASN A 117 0.58 -11.12 -16.85
CA ASN A 117 -0.55 -10.27 -17.20
C ASN A 117 -0.17 -9.08 -18.08
N ASN A 118 1.12 -8.86 -18.29
CA ASN A 118 1.64 -7.76 -19.08
C ASN A 118 1.14 -6.39 -18.58
N VAL A 119 0.97 -6.24 -17.26
CA VAL A 119 0.55 -4.98 -16.64
C VAL A 119 1.76 -4.12 -16.32
N LEU A 120 1.57 -2.81 -16.33
CA LEU A 120 2.54 -1.88 -15.78
C LEU A 120 2.38 -1.83 -14.27
N THR A 121 3.49 -1.76 -13.54
CA THR A 121 3.47 -1.67 -12.09
C THR A 121 4.11 -0.38 -11.61
N GLU A 122 3.43 0.31 -10.72
CA GLU A 122 3.93 1.51 -10.06
C GLU A 122 4.01 1.24 -8.57
N VAL A 123 5.22 1.32 -8.02
CA VAL A 123 5.44 1.11 -6.58
C VAL A 123 5.77 2.46 -5.95
N TYR A 124 5.06 2.77 -4.87
CA TYR A 124 5.29 3.96 -4.04
C TYR A 124 5.83 3.53 -2.68
N GLY A 125 6.95 4.09 -2.29
CA GLY A 125 7.55 3.78 -0.98
C GLY A 125 8.50 4.88 -0.53
N VAL A 126 8.85 4.84 0.76
CA VAL A 126 9.90 5.71 1.31
C VAL A 126 11.23 5.16 0.82
N GLY A 127 11.97 5.93 0.04
CA GLY A 127 13.13 5.45 -0.72
C GLY A 127 14.16 4.73 0.13
N GLN A 128 14.50 5.30 1.30
CA GLN A 128 15.50 4.71 2.20
C GLN A 128 15.04 3.40 2.85
N LEU A 129 13.73 3.18 2.94
CA LEU A 129 13.13 2.02 3.61
C LEU A 129 12.40 1.09 2.64
N THR A 130 12.62 1.27 1.34
CA THR A 130 12.09 0.38 0.31
C THR A 130 13.19 -0.57 -0.17
N ALA A 131 12.90 -1.86 -0.18
CA ALA A 131 13.85 -2.87 -0.63
C ALA A 131 14.27 -2.64 -2.08
N ASN A 132 15.57 -2.75 -2.37
CA ASN A 132 16.09 -2.55 -3.73
C ASN A 132 15.50 -3.54 -4.73
N SER A 133 15.26 -4.79 -4.30
CA SER A 133 14.63 -5.81 -5.13
C SER A 133 13.25 -5.39 -5.61
N LEU A 134 12.47 -4.74 -4.75
CA LEU A 134 11.14 -4.23 -5.11
C LEU A 134 11.23 -3.06 -6.09
N LYS A 135 12.15 -2.13 -5.86
CA LYS A 135 12.39 -1.02 -6.79
C LYS A 135 12.75 -1.51 -8.19
N HIS A 136 13.66 -2.48 -8.27
CA HIS A 136 14.14 -3.01 -9.55
C HIS A 136 13.09 -3.87 -10.26
N SER A 137 12.22 -4.54 -9.52
CA SER A 137 11.16 -5.39 -10.10
C SER A 137 10.03 -4.58 -10.71
N SER A 138 9.73 -3.40 -10.15
CA SER A 138 8.62 -2.57 -10.62
C SER A 138 8.90 -1.95 -11.98
N THR A 139 7.85 -1.70 -12.76
CA THR A 139 7.97 -0.92 -14.00
C THR A 139 8.47 0.48 -13.67
N LYS A 140 7.92 1.08 -12.61
CA LYS A 140 8.33 2.39 -12.16
C LYS A 140 8.23 2.48 -10.63
N PHE A 141 9.27 3.04 -10.01
CA PHE A 141 9.28 3.31 -8.58
C PHE A 141 9.18 4.81 -8.34
N TYR A 142 8.26 5.21 -7.46
CA TYR A 142 8.08 6.60 -7.04
C TYR A 142 8.42 6.73 -5.56
N GLU A 143 9.36 7.61 -5.24
CA GLU A 143 9.65 7.92 -3.84
C GLU A 143 8.53 8.73 -3.23
N ILE A 144 8.11 8.34 -2.04
CA ILE A 144 7.27 9.19 -1.18
C ILE A 144 8.16 10.29 -0.61
N ASN A 145 7.80 11.53 -0.90
CA ASN A 145 8.48 12.70 -0.39
C ASN A 145 7.45 13.70 0.15
N LYS A 146 7.87 14.93 0.42
CA LYS A 146 7.04 15.94 1.08
C LYS A 146 5.72 16.23 0.35
N ASP A 147 5.66 16.01 -0.97
CA ASP A 147 4.44 16.24 -1.76
C ASP A 147 3.30 15.30 -1.39
N LEU A 148 3.61 14.14 -0.83
CA LEU A 148 2.64 13.13 -0.44
C LEU A 148 2.47 13.02 1.07
N LEU A 149 2.92 13.99 1.82
CA LEU A 149 2.83 14.00 3.28
C LEU A 149 1.90 15.12 3.76
N LEU A 150 1.22 14.85 4.87
CA LEU A 150 0.47 15.86 5.59
C LEU A 150 1.44 16.87 6.25
N LYS A 151 1.06 18.10 6.27
CA LYS A 151 1.86 19.16 6.91
C LYS A 151 1.69 19.14 8.41
#